data_bdb90c7fd135389db52e54fbe67f87dc
#
_entry.id   bdb90c7fd135389db52e54fbe67f87dc
#
_cell.length_a   1.000
_cell.length_b   1.000
_cell.length_c   1.000
_cell.angle_alpha   90.00
_cell.angle_beta   90.00
_cell.angle_gamma   90.00
#
_symmetry.space_group_name_H-M   'P 1'
#
loop_
_entity.id
_entity.type
_entity.pdbx_description
1 polymer ?
#
loop_
_entity_poly.entity_id
_entity_poly.type
_entity_poly.pdbx_seq_one_letter_code
_entity_poly.pdbx_strand_id
1 'polypeptide(L)'
;MRGIFYILMLALTVLAACSDRDIDTSDSQNAYRYDMVTYLGYDEGLLHFDRIDRNDGARTRLYGSYSYEPATEPGSRVLLSYYTLPGEQTSPDGQRIAVAGFSKATTDTLRITNSARIDTLRREPIRLTSIWRTGNYINLHGEIEYSGKPRFFYLVADRSTWDNDTIDCYLVNNSLNQQLYNWRRFYASFFVNAAINKNSCKVIRVFLNDAKFSDCNNYCFNKQ
;
A
#
# COMPACT_ATOMS: atom_id res chain seq x y z
N MET A 1 -22.19 -50.07 -40.16
CA MET A 1 -21.44 -49.76 -38.95
C MET A 1 -20.03 -49.23 -39.16
N ARG A 2 -19.72 -48.58 -40.28
CA ARG A 2 -18.38 -48.02 -40.60
C ARG A 2 -18.30 -46.50 -40.55
N GLY A 3 -19.41 -45.80 -40.38
CA GLY A 3 -19.48 -44.33 -40.36
C GLY A 3 -19.31 -43.66 -38.99
N ILE A 4 -19.49 -44.39 -37.90
CA ILE A 4 -19.49 -43.82 -36.52
C ILE A 4 -18.07 -43.73 -35.97
N PHE A 5 -17.16 -44.52 -36.51
CA PHE A 5 -15.74 -44.52 -36.02
C PHE A 5 -14.94 -43.30 -36.48
N TYR A 6 -15.30 -42.66 -37.62
CA TYR A 6 -14.58 -41.48 -38.12
C TYR A 6 -15.00 -40.19 -37.45
N ILE A 7 -16.19 -40.12 -36.84
CA ILE A 7 -16.67 -38.93 -36.12
C ILE A 7 -16.01 -38.86 -34.72
N LEU A 8 -15.69 -40.02 -34.12
CA LEU A 8 -15.07 -40.07 -32.81
C LEU A 8 -13.56 -39.73 -32.82
N MET A 9 -12.91 -39.90 -33.98
CA MET A 9 -11.48 -39.58 -34.11
C MET A 9 -11.21 -38.10 -34.45
N LEU A 10 -12.22 -37.35 -34.92
CA LEU A 10 -12.09 -35.91 -35.22
C LEU A 10 -12.34 -35.03 -33.98
N ALA A 11 -12.93 -35.58 -32.92
CA ALA A 11 -13.21 -34.84 -31.66
C ALA A 11 -12.05 -34.83 -30.67
N LEU A 12 -10.96 -35.59 -30.91
CA LEU A 12 -9.84 -35.70 -29.99
C LEU A 12 -8.62 -34.79 -30.36
N THR A 13 -8.70 -34.01 -31.41
CA THR A 13 -7.57 -33.19 -31.87
C THR A 13 -7.70 -31.70 -31.55
N VAL A 14 -8.71 -31.27 -30.79
CA VAL A 14 -8.93 -29.84 -30.45
C VAL A 14 -8.50 -29.48 -29.01
N LEU A 15 -7.96 -30.43 -28.24
CA LEU A 15 -7.57 -30.17 -26.84
C LEU A 15 -6.06 -29.96 -26.62
N ALA A 16 -5.30 -29.69 -27.68
CA ALA A 16 -3.86 -29.47 -27.55
C ALA A 16 -3.44 -28.10 -28.12
N ALA A 17 -4.17 -27.04 -27.78
CA ALA A 17 -3.77 -25.66 -28.12
C ALA A 17 -4.00 -24.69 -26.97
N CYS A 18 -3.69 -25.13 -25.71
CA CYS A 18 -3.19 -24.21 -24.70
C CYS A 18 -1.67 -24.33 -24.74
N SER A 19 -1.03 -23.71 -25.69
CA SER A 19 0.36 -23.36 -25.50
C SER A 19 0.37 -22.31 -24.40
N ASP A 20 0.84 -22.67 -23.22
CA ASP A 20 1.44 -21.73 -22.32
C ASP A 20 2.41 -20.90 -23.16
N ARG A 21 2.00 -19.69 -23.52
CA ARG A 21 2.96 -18.68 -23.89
C ARG A 21 3.71 -18.45 -22.58
N ASP A 22 4.85 -19.07 -22.46
CA ASP A 22 5.90 -18.60 -21.60
C ASP A 22 6.05 -17.12 -21.94
N ILE A 23 5.49 -16.26 -21.10
CA ILE A 23 5.79 -14.84 -21.14
C ILE A 23 7.26 -14.82 -20.79
N ASP A 24 8.07 -14.64 -21.81
CA ASP A 24 9.49 -14.43 -21.70
C ASP A 24 9.72 -13.32 -20.67
N THR A 25 10.04 -13.68 -19.44
CA THR A 25 10.30 -12.76 -18.34
C THR A 25 11.64 -12.04 -18.52
N SER A 26 12.30 -12.23 -19.68
CA SER A 26 13.56 -11.58 -20.02
C SER A 26 13.43 -10.08 -20.31
N ASP A 27 12.22 -9.54 -20.56
CA ASP A 27 11.98 -8.12 -20.82
C ASP A 27 11.63 -7.29 -19.56
N SER A 28 11.75 -7.86 -18.34
CA SER A 28 11.45 -7.16 -17.08
C SER A 28 12.55 -6.18 -16.64
N GLN A 29 13.54 -5.90 -17.48
CA GLN A 29 14.72 -5.10 -17.09
C GLN A 29 14.44 -3.62 -16.83
N ASN A 30 13.28 -3.08 -17.27
CA ASN A 30 12.85 -1.70 -17.03
C ASN A 30 11.45 -1.63 -16.43
N ALA A 31 11.14 -2.44 -15.44
CA ALA A 31 9.80 -2.44 -14.85
C ALA A 31 9.53 -1.11 -14.13
N TYR A 32 8.46 -0.43 -14.59
CA TYR A 32 7.92 0.74 -13.87
C TYR A 32 7.27 0.30 -12.56
N ARG A 33 7.65 0.93 -11.48
CA ARG A 33 7.21 0.58 -10.12
C ARG A 33 6.65 1.77 -9.37
N TYR A 34 5.74 1.47 -8.46
CA TYR A 34 5.21 2.38 -7.45
C TYR A 34 5.38 1.76 -6.07
N ASP A 35 6.13 2.42 -5.20
CA ASP A 35 6.32 1.97 -3.83
C ASP A 35 6.09 3.10 -2.81
N MET A 36 5.48 2.73 -1.69
CA MET A 36 5.44 3.57 -0.51
C MET A 36 6.76 3.46 0.23
N VAL A 37 7.58 4.50 0.18
CA VAL A 37 8.94 4.53 0.73
C VAL A 37 9.10 5.67 1.73
N THR A 38 10.17 5.63 2.52
CA THR A 38 10.60 6.76 3.34
C THR A 38 11.63 7.57 2.56
N TYR A 39 11.39 8.84 2.36
CA TYR A 39 12.37 9.76 1.80
C TYR A 39 13.46 10.02 2.84
N LEU A 40 14.72 9.81 2.47
CA LEU A 40 15.87 9.96 3.37
C LEU A 40 16.62 11.29 3.19
N GLY A 41 16.43 11.94 2.05
CA GLY A 41 17.09 13.21 1.74
C GLY A 41 17.60 13.31 0.32
N TYR A 42 18.19 14.45 0.03
CA TYR A 42 18.85 14.78 -1.22
C TYR A 42 20.30 15.12 -0.93
N ASP A 43 21.22 14.46 -1.60
CA ASP A 43 22.64 14.63 -1.44
C ASP A 43 23.37 14.44 -2.77
N GLU A 44 24.31 15.33 -3.11
CA GLU A 44 25.11 15.28 -4.33
C GLU A 44 24.33 15.03 -5.64
N GLY A 45 23.10 15.59 -5.75
CA GLY A 45 22.27 15.41 -6.93
C GLY A 45 21.45 14.10 -6.94
N LEU A 46 21.47 13.34 -5.84
CA LEU A 46 20.76 12.08 -5.68
C LEU A 46 19.67 12.18 -4.63
N LEU A 47 18.51 11.64 -4.95
CA LEU A 47 17.46 11.35 -3.97
C LEU A 47 17.72 9.97 -3.35
N HIS A 48 17.52 9.89 -2.05
CA HIS A 48 17.65 8.66 -1.28
C HIS A 48 16.33 8.26 -0.64
N PHE A 49 16.01 6.96 -0.70
CA PHE A 49 14.80 6.40 -0.14
C PHE A 49 15.07 5.09 0.59
N ASP A 50 14.28 4.80 1.62
CA ASP A 50 14.23 3.49 2.29
C ASP A 50 12.96 2.76 1.88
N ARG A 51 13.12 1.66 1.16
CA ARG A 51 12.04 0.75 0.77
C ARG A 51 12.03 -0.45 1.71
N ILE A 52 10.85 -0.81 2.18
CA ILE A 52 10.62 -2.04 2.95
C ILE A 52 9.79 -2.97 2.06
N ASP A 53 10.29 -4.15 1.78
CA ASP A 53 9.54 -5.15 1.00
C ASP A 53 8.30 -5.62 1.76
N ARG A 54 7.23 -5.91 1.01
CA ARG A 54 5.94 -6.32 1.58
C ARG A 54 5.94 -7.76 2.08
N ASN A 55 6.76 -8.61 1.47
CA ASN A 55 6.72 -10.05 1.69
C ASN A 55 7.60 -10.48 2.85
N ASP A 56 8.83 -10.00 2.88
CA ASP A 56 9.86 -10.43 3.84
C ASP A 56 10.30 -9.33 4.81
N GLY A 57 9.83 -8.09 4.60
CA GLY A 57 10.23 -6.95 5.42
C GLY A 57 11.66 -6.47 5.17
N ALA A 58 12.35 -7.02 4.18
CA ALA A 58 13.71 -6.64 3.83
C ALA A 58 13.80 -5.15 3.47
N ARG A 59 14.83 -4.48 3.97
CA ARG A 59 15.09 -3.08 3.67
C ARG A 59 16.07 -2.95 2.52
N THR A 60 15.73 -2.07 1.60
CA THR A 60 16.58 -1.73 0.47
C THR A 60 16.67 -0.22 0.36
N ARG A 61 17.87 0.32 0.38
CA ARG A 61 18.09 1.73 0.04
C ARG A 61 17.93 1.87 -1.48
N LEU A 62 17.08 2.81 -1.92
CA LEU A 62 16.98 3.21 -3.31
C LEU A 62 17.58 4.59 -3.48
N TYR A 63 18.31 4.83 -4.58
CA TYR A 63 18.83 6.15 -4.88
C TYR A 63 18.81 6.43 -6.39
N GLY A 64 18.62 7.69 -6.74
CA GLY A 64 18.57 8.07 -8.16
C GLY A 64 18.70 9.56 -8.37
N SER A 65 19.20 9.94 -9.56
CA SER A 65 19.42 11.34 -9.91
C SER A 65 18.09 12.10 -10.01
N TYR A 66 18.11 13.34 -9.55
CA TYR A 66 17.00 14.27 -9.66
C TYR A 66 17.51 15.69 -9.88
N SER A 67 16.77 16.47 -10.67
CA SER A 67 17.27 17.76 -11.19
C SER A 67 17.32 18.86 -10.14
N TYR A 68 16.63 18.71 -9.01
CA TYR A 68 16.53 19.72 -7.97
C TYR A 68 16.24 19.10 -6.61
N GLU A 69 16.63 19.77 -5.56
CA GLU A 69 16.28 19.39 -4.20
C GLU A 69 14.78 19.62 -3.96
N PRO A 70 14.03 18.59 -3.54
CA PRO A 70 12.60 18.74 -3.29
C PRO A 70 12.34 19.39 -1.94
N ALA A 71 11.24 20.15 -1.83
CA ALA A 71 10.76 20.73 -0.57
C ALA A 71 10.10 19.66 0.35
N THR A 72 10.61 18.43 0.35
CA THR A 72 10.10 17.32 1.16
C THR A 72 11.08 17.02 2.28
N GLU A 73 10.60 17.04 3.52
CA GLU A 73 11.42 16.77 4.69
C GLU A 73 11.89 15.31 4.74
N PRO A 74 13.19 15.03 5.04
CA PRO A 74 13.67 13.69 5.34
C PRO A 74 12.83 13.01 6.43
N GLY A 75 12.59 11.71 6.29
CA GLY A 75 11.69 10.94 7.14
C GLY A 75 10.22 10.92 6.66
N SER A 76 9.86 11.75 5.68
CA SER A 76 8.52 11.76 5.11
C SER A 76 8.23 10.46 4.35
N ARG A 77 6.99 9.96 4.48
CA ARG A 77 6.51 8.88 3.61
C ARG A 77 6.04 9.46 2.28
N VAL A 78 6.50 8.84 1.20
CA VAL A 78 6.19 9.26 -0.16
C VAL A 78 5.79 8.05 -1.02
N LEU A 79 4.93 8.29 -2.00
CA LEU A 79 4.75 7.38 -3.12
C LEU A 79 5.85 7.70 -4.14
N LEU A 80 6.77 6.77 -4.33
CA LEU A 80 7.84 6.85 -5.33
C LEU A 80 7.44 6.12 -6.58
N SER A 81 7.56 6.76 -7.73
CA SER A 81 7.45 6.16 -9.06
C SER A 81 8.83 6.13 -9.71
N TYR A 82 9.23 4.97 -10.21
CA TYR A 82 10.57 4.77 -10.71
C TYR A 82 10.67 3.59 -11.69
N TYR A 83 11.76 3.54 -12.43
CA TYR A 83 12.15 2.38 -13.21
C TYR A 83 13.34 1.68 -12.57
N THR A 84 13.33 0.37 -12.57
CA THR A 84 14.53 -0.42 -12.28
C THR A 84 15.50 -0.31 -13.46
N LEU A 85 16.81 -0.24 -13.17
CA LEU A 85 17.82 -0.15 -14.21
C LEU A 85 18.34 -1.56 -14.57
N PRO A 86 18.51 -1.86 -15.88
CA PRO A 86 19.03 -3.16 -16.32
C PRO A 86 20.44 -3.41 -15.77
N GLY A 87 20.69 -4.63 -15.33
CA GLY A 87 22.01 -5.04 -14.82
C GLY A 87 22.43 -4.47 -13.46
N GLU A 88 21.64 -3.55 -12.89
CA GLU A 88 21.88 -3.04 -11.54
C GLU A 88 21.39 -4.06 -10.50
N GLN A 89 22.33 -4.72 -9.86
CA GLN A 89 22.04 -5.58 -8.71
C GLN A 89 21.97 -4.73 -7.43
N THR A 90 21.17 -5.19 -6.49
CA THR A 90 21.16 -4.58 -5.15
C THR A 90 22.53 -4.80 -4.51
N SER A 91 23.25 -3.71 -4.28
CA SER A 91 24.53 -3.70 -3.56
C SER A 91 24.29 -3.43 -2.07
N PRO A 92 25.31 -3.61 -1.21
CA PRO A 92 25.25 -3.20 0.19
C PRO A 92 24.90 -1.73 0.38
N ASP A 93 25.26 -0.87 -0.59
CA ASP A 93 24.98 0.57 -0.57
C ASP A 93 23.55 0.90 -1.03
N GLY A 94 22.87 -0.06 -1.65
CA GLY A 94 21.52 0.09 -2.15
C GLY A 94 21.34 -0.29 -3.62
N GLN A 95 20.19 0.09 -4.17
CA GLN A 95 19.83 -0.11 -5.56
C GLN A 95 19.67 1.24 -6.27
N ARG A 96 20.36 1.42 -7.37
CA ARG A 96 20.19 2.57 -8.24
C ARG A 96 18.91 2.44 -9.05
N ILE A 97 18.19 3.56 -9.20
CA ILE A 97 16.91 3.62 -9.94
C ILE A 97 16.85 4.85 -10.83
N ALA A 98 16.00 4.82 -11.83
CA ALA A 98 15.60 6.01 -12.56
C ALA A 98 14.32 6.58 -11.95
N VAL A 99 14.44 7.69 -11.20
CA VAL A 99 13.31 8.34 -10.54
C VAL A 99 12.43 9.01 -11.59
N ALA A 100 11.16 8.58 -11.69
CA ALA A 100 10.16 9.22 -12.55
C ALA A 100 9.43 10.36 -11.82
N GLY A 101 9.26 10.21 -10.50
CA GLY A 101 8.66 11.22 -9.65
C GLY A 101 8.29 10.65 -8.28
N PHE A 102 7.90 11.53 -7.38
CA PHE A 102 7.33 11.12 -6.09
C PHE A 102 6.36 12.17 -5.56
N SER A 103 5.45 11.74 -4.69
CA SER A 103 4.48 12.60 -4.03
C SER A 103 4.33 12.24 -2.57
N LYS A 104 4.14 13.26 -1.74
CA LYS A 104 3.96 13.09 -0.29
C LYS A 104 2.67 12.32 -0.01
N ALA A 105 2.75 11.29 0.83
CA ALA A 105 1.59 10.58 1.35
C ALA A 105 1.02 11.32 2.57
N THR A 106 -0.28 11.16 2.82
CA THR A 106 -0.89 11.54 4.10
C THR A 106 -0.36 10.61 5.18
N THR A 107 0.23 11.16 6.24
CA THR A 107 0.83 10.38 7.32
C THR A 107 0.27 10.78 8.67
N ASP A 108 0.11 9.78 9.54
CA ASP A 108 -0.16 10.00 10.97
C ASP A 108 0.40 8.81 11.76
N THR A 109 0.52 8.98 13.08
CA THR A 109 0.85 7.89 14.01
C THR A 109 -0.44 7.31 14.60
N LEU A 110 -0.46 5.98 14.80
CA LEU A 110 -1.57 5.29 15.43
C LEU A 110 -1.94 5.94 16.77
N ARG A 111 -3.18 6.38 16.88
CA ARG A 111 -3.74 6.91 18.12
C ARG A 111 -4.43 5.81 18.90
N ILE A 112 -4.64 6.00 20.20
CA ILE A 112 -5.35 5.04 21.05
C ILE A 112 -6.50 5.77 21.74
N THR A 113 -7.71 5.19 21.73
CA THR A 113 -8.87 5.77 22.40
C THR A 113 -9.80 4.69 22.97
N ASN A 114 -10.74 5.09 23.80
CA ASN A 114 -11.73 4.18 24.38
C ASN A 114 -12.82 3.82 23.38
N SER A 115 -13.38 2.62 23.48
CA SER A 115 -14.43 2.09 22.59
C SER A 115 -15.62 3.04 22.48
N ALA A 116 -16.14 3.59 23.56
CA ALA A 116 -17.24 4.55 23.57
C ALA A 116 -16.97 5.80 22.71
N ARG A 117 -15.70 6.22 22.61
CA ARG A 117 -15.32 7.33 21.73
C ARG A 117 -15.23 6.88 20.28
N ILE A 118 -14.80 5.66 20.01
CA ILE A 118 -14.71 5.10 18.64
C ILE A 118 -16.09 5.12 17.97
N ASP A 119 -17.15 4.79 18.70
CA ASP A 119 -18.52 4.77 18.17
C ASP A 119 -19.02 6.16 17.75
N THR A 120 -18.44 7.22 18.32
CA THR A 120 -18.74 8.62 17.96
C THR A 120 -17.88 9.19 16.83
N LEU A 121 -16.81 8.50 16.44
CA LEU A 121 -15.92 8.98 15.40
C LEU A 121 -16.56 8.82 14.02
N ARG A 122 -16.48 9.87 13.22
CA ARG A 122 -16.95 9.80 11.84
C ARG A 122 -16.01 8.95 10.99
N ARG A 123 -16.63 8.05 10.27
CA ARG A 123 -15.98 7.14 9.33
C ARG A 123 -16.68 7.31 7.97
N GLU A 124 -16.51 8.49 7.36
CA GLU A 124 -17.03 8.74 6.03
C GLU A 124 -16.46 7.73 5.05
N PRO A 125 -17.23 7.33 4.02
CA PRO A 125 -16.79 6.28 3.12
C PRO A 125 -15.56 6.69 2.31
N ILE A 126 -14.75 5.71 1.96
CA ILE A 126 -13.67 5.80 0.98
C ILE A 126 -13.92 4.77 -0.12
N ARG A 127 -13.33 4.94 -1.29
CA ARG A 127 -13.23 3.89 -2.31
C ARG A 127 -11.85 3.28 -2.23
N LEU A 128 -11.72 2.18 -1.49
CA LEU A 128 -10.44 1.53 -1.31
C LEU A 128 -9.98 0.86 -2.62
N THR A 129 -8.74 1.10 -3.02
CA THR A 129 -8.07 0.38 -4.10
C THR A 129 -7.17 -0.71 -3.53
N SER A 130 -6.39 -0.38 -2.50
CA SER A 130 -5.52 -1.34 -1.83
C SER A 130 -5.17 -0.89 -0.40
N ILE A 131 -4.94 -1.88 0.47
CA ILE A 131 -4.41 -1.69 1.80
C ILE A 131 -3.36 -2.77 2.04
N TRP A 132 -2.20 -2.39 2.58
CA TRP A 132 -1.10 -3.32 2.81
C TRP A 132 -0.19 -2.84 3.94
N ARG A 133 0.57 -3.76 4.51
CA ARG A 133 1.58 -3.44 5.52
C ARG A 133 2.98 -3.47 4.92
N THR A 134 3.85 -2.53 5.34
CA THR A 134 5.29 -2.58 5.13
C THR A 134 6.00 -2.19 6.43
N GLY A 135 6.72 -3.13 7.03
CA GLY A 135 7.35 -2.90 8.33
C GLY A 135 6.36 -2.37 9.38
N ASN A 136 6.62 -1.20 9.88
CA ASN A 136 5.82 -0.53 10.92
C ASN A 136 4.71 0.39 10.37
N TYR A 137 4.35 0.24 9.08
CA TYR A 137 3.36 1.10 8.44
C TYR A 137 2.20 0.28 7.86
N ILE A 138 0.99 0.77 8.07
CA ILE A 138 -0.20 0.39 7.30
C ILE A 138 -0.39 1.45 6.22
N ASN A 139 -0.37 1.02 4.96
CA ASN A 139 -0.47 1.89 3.80
C ASN A 139 -1.82 1.70 3.12
N LEU A 140 -2.41 2.78 2.61
CA LEU A 140 -3.66 2.78 1.89
C LEU A 140 -3.52 3.55 0.58
N HIS A 141 -4.19 3.04 -0.43
CA HIS A 141 -4.45 3.73 -1.69
C HIS A 141 -5.93 3.64 -2.01
N GLY A 142 -6.52 4.73 -2.41
CA GLY A 142 -7.94 4.78 -2.75
C GLY A 142 -8.37 6.15 -3.23
N GLU A 143 -9.68 6.38 -3.16
CA GLU A 143 -10.28 7.67 -3.45
C GLU A 143 -11.14 8.12 -2.27
N ILE A 144 -11.12 9.41 -1.98
CA ILE A 144 -11.97 10.09 -1.00
C ILE A 144 -12.73 11.23 -1.68
N GLU A 145 -13.91 11.53 -1.18
CA GLU A 145 -14.61 12.74 -1.61
C GLU A 145 -13.88 13.98 -1.13
N TYR A 146 -13.60 14.89 -2.04
CA TYR A 146 -12.76 16.06 -1.84
C TYR A 146 -13.58 17.28 -1.52
N SER A 147 -13.18 18.03 -0.49
CA SER A 147 -13.83 19.29 -0.07
C SER A 147 -13.01 20.54 -0.35
N GLY A 148 -11.76 20.39 -0.80
CA GLY A 148 -10.83 21.51 -0.94
C GLY A 148 -10.25 22.02 0.37
N LYS A 149 -10.62 21.44 1.51
CA LYS A 149 -10.23 21.88 2.85
C LYS A 149 -9.65 20.71 3.66
N PRO A 150 -8.90 21.01 4.74
CA PRO A 150 -8.38 19.98 5.64
C PRO A 150 -9.49 19.11 6.23
N ARG A 151 -9.20 17.84 6.44
CA ARG A 151 -10.07 16.85 7.10
C ARG A 151 -9.30 16.09 8.15
N PHE A 152 -9.99 15.41 9.05
CA PHE A 152 -9.37 14.42 9.91
C PHE A 152 -9.28 13.08 9.17
N PHE A 153 -8.05 12.60 9.00
CA PHE A 153 -7.77 11.34 8.35
C PHE A 153 -6.62 10.63 9.10
N TYR A 154 -6.97 9.69 9.96
CA TYR A 154 -6.02 9.02 10.84
C TYR A 154 -6.51 7.63 11.25
N LEU A 155 -5.61 6.82 11.79
CA LEU A 155 -5.90 5.49 12.34
C LEU A 155 -5.95 5.55 13.86
N VAL A 156 -6.97 4.91 14.47
CA VAL A 156 -7.14 4.85 15.92
C VAL A 156 -7.34 3.42 16.38
N ALA A 157 -6.60 2.99 17.42
CA ALA A 157 -6.75 1.69 18.07
C ALA A 157 -7.76 1.75 19.21
N ASP A 158 -8.55 0.69 19.35
CA ASP A 158 -9.42 0.49 20.47
C ASP A 158 -8.61 0.05 21.71
N ARG A 159 -8.70 0.86 22.78
CA ARG A 159 -8.05 0.54 24.05
C ARG A 159 -8.50 -0.78 24.65
N SER A 160 -9.74 -1.19 24.43
CA SER A 160 -10.26 -2.46 24.98
C SER A 160 -9.58 -3.70 24.40
N THR A 161 -9.04 -3.57 23.16
CA THR A 161 -8.32 -4.65 22.49
C THR A 161 -6.80 -4.50 22.57
N TRP A 162 -6.32 -3.42 23.21
CA TRP A 162 -4.90 -3.03 23.17
C TRP A 162 -3.94 -4.07 23.74
N ASP A 163 -4.40 -4.86 24.72
CA ASP A 163 -3.60 -5.89 25.37
C ASP A 163 -3.89 -7.32 24.85
N ASN A 164 -4.79 -7.43 23.88
CA ASN A 164 -5.13 -8.69 23.23
C ASN A 164 -4.08 -9.08 22.17
N ASP A 165 -4.19 -10.28 21.63
CA ASP A 165 -3.37 -10.74 20.50
C ASP A 165 -3.79 -10.10 19.17
N THR A 166 -5.05 -9.63 19.07
CA THR A 166 -5.57 -8.85 17.96
C THR A 166 -5.94 -7.45 18.42
N ILE A 167 -5.30 -6.45 17.84
CA ILE A 167 -5.58 -5.03 18.11
C ILE A 167 -6.49 -4.50 17.03
N ASP A 168 -7.67 -4.02 17.40
CA ASP A 168 -8.65 -3.42 16.52
C ASP A 168 -8.33 -1.94 16.28
N CYS A 169 -8.20 -1.58 15.03
CA CYS A 169 -7.92 -0.24 14.56
C CYS A 169 -9.02 0.24 13.61
N TYR A 170 -9.36 1.50 13.68
CA TYR A 170 -10.43 2.11 12.89
C TYR A 170 -9.89 3.28 12.09
N LEU A 171 -10.17 3.31 10.80
CA LEU A 171 -9.86 4.45 9.95
C LEU A 171 -10.90 5.55 10.18
N VAL A 172 -10.47 6.68 10.67
CA VAL A 172 -11.27 7.90 10.78
C VAL A 172 -11.11 8.71 9.51
N ASN A 173 -12.23 9.01 8.86
CA ASN A 173 -12.33 9.93 7.73
C ASN A 173 -13.47 10.89 8.03
N ASN A 174 -13.15 12.16 8.29
CA ASN A 174 -14.12 13.17 8.69
C ASN A 174 -13.85 14.49 7.96
N SER A 175 -14.73 14.85 7.06
CA SER A 175 -14.68 16.10 6.29
C SER A 175 -15.13 17.34 7.06
N LEU A 176 -15.51 17.21 8.35
CA LEU A 176 -16.03 18.30 9.18
C LEU A 176 -17.32 18.93 8.63
N ASN A 177 -18.22 18.13 8.05
CA ASN A 177 -19.46 18.58 7.40
C ASN A 177 -19.25 19.54 6.23
N GLN A 178 -18.09 19.50 5.61
CA GLN A 178 -17.82 20.35 4.45
C GLN A 178 -18.56 19.81 3.23
N GLN A 179 -18.90 20.70 2.31
CA GLN A 179 -19.45 20.29 1.02
C GLN A 179 -18.40 19.50 0.24
N LEU A 180 -18.80 18.31 -0.23
CA LEU A 180 -17.96 17.41 -1.00
C LEU A 180 -18.30 17.58 -2.49
N TYR A 181 -17.29 17.51 -3.36
CA TYR A 181 -17.46 17.80 -4.78
C TYR A 181 -17.22 16.60 -5.68
N ASN A 182 -16.05 15.97 -5.56
CA ASN A 182 -15.64 14.88 -6.43
C ASN A 182 -14.70 13.92 -5.71
N TRP A 183 -14.57 12.72 -6.24
CA TRP A 183 -13.61 11.72 -5.76
C TRP A 183 -12.21 12.08 -6.24
N ARG A 184 -11.24 12.02 -5.32
CA ARG A 184 -9.81 12.22 -5.62
C ARG A 184 -8.98 11.10 -5.02
N ARG A 185 -7.97 10.68 -5.77
CA ARG A 185 -7.00 9.70 -5.29
C ARG A 185 -6.26 10.22 -4.07
N PHE A 186 -6.00 9.32 -3.13
CA PHE A 186 -5.15 9.57 -1.98
C PHE A 186 -4.20 8.40 -1.75
N TYR A 187 -3.11 8.72 -1.09
CA TYR A 187 -2.16 7.76 -0.54
C TYR A 187 -1.94 8.11 0.92
N ALA A 188 -2.04 7.11 1.79
CA ALA A 188 -1.83 7.30 3.22
C ALA A 188 -0.90 6.23 3.78
N SER A 189 -0.15 6.58 4.81
CA SER A 189 0.78 5.69 5.49
C SER A 189 0.75 5.98 7.00
N PHE A 190 0.20 5.06 7.78
CA PHE A 190 0.03 5.20 9.23
C PHE A 190 1.11 4.43 9.96
N PHE A 191 1.84 5.10 10.85
CA PHE A 191 2.89 4.50 11.66
C PHE A 191 2.26 3.77 12.85
N VAL A 192 2.33 2.44 12.86
CA VAL A 192 1.67 1.56 13.83
C VAL A 192 2.66 0.85 14.78
N ASN A 193 3.88 1.39 14.90
CA ASN A 193 4.95 0.81 15.70
C ASN A 193 4.54 0.52 17.16
N ALA A 194 3.73 1.39 17.76
CA ALA A 194 3.25 1.18 19.13
C ALA A 194 2.46 -0.13 19.30
N ALA A 195 1.67 -0.52 18.30
CA ALA A 195 0.97 -1.81 18.31
C ALA A 195 1.91 -2.97 17.99
N ILE A 196 2.79 -2.82 17.00
CA ILE A 196 3.73 -3.87 16.58
C ILE A 196 4.70 -4.24 17.70
N ASN A 197 5.19 -3.26 18.46
CA ASN A 197 6.13 -3.51 19.55
C ASN A 197 5.51 -4.14 20.79
N LYS A 198 4.18 -4.29 20.85
CA LYS A 198 3.56 -5.03 21.96
C LYS A 198 3.81 -6.53 21.83
N ASN A 199 4.27 -7.16 22.89
CA ASN A 199 4.53 -8.61 22.92
C ASN A 199 3.25 -9.43 22.72
N SER A 200 2.11 -8.95 23.22
CA SER A 200 0.81 -9.60 23.06
C SER A 200 0.27 -9.54 21.63
N CYS A 201 0.58 -8.49 20.88
CA CYS A 201 0.03 -8.27 19.54
C CYS A 201 0.57 -9.29 18.55
N LYS A 202 -0.32 -10.04 17.91
CA LYS A 202 -0.05 -10.93 16.78
C LYS A 202 -0.65 -10.40 15.48
N VAL A 203 -1.80 -9.71 15.59
CA VAL A 203 -2.58 -9.22 14.45
C VAL A 203 -3.01 -7.78 14.69
N ILE A 204 -2.88 -6.94 13.68
CA ILE A 204 -3.54 -5.63 13.60
C ILE A 204 -4.72 -5.79 12.64
N ARG A 205 -5.94 -5.56 13.13
CA ARG A 205 -7.16 -5.61 12.31
C ARG A 205 -7.66 -4.20 12.08
N VAL A 206 -7.72 -3.79 10.82
CA VAL A 206 -8.13 -2.43 10.42
C VAL A 206 -9.54 -2.45 9.87
N PHE A 207 -10.43 -1.72 10.51
CA PHE A 207 -11.80 -1.47 10.07
C PHE A 207 -11.88 -0.15 9.31
N LEU A 208 -12.55 -0.15 8.17
CA LEU A 208 -12.81 1.04 7.38
C LEU A 208 -14.17 0.96 6.68
N ASN A 209 -14.71 2.10 6.31
CA ASN A 209 -15.94 2.19 5.55
C ASN A 209 -15.58 2.30 4.06
N ASP A 210 -15.70 1.18 3.32
CA ASP A 210 -15.48 1.16 1.87
C ASP A 210 -16.79 1.36 1.13
N ALA A 211 -16.90 2.43 0.36
CA ALA A 211 -18.09 2.77 -0.43
C ALA A 211 -18.49 1.69 -1.47
N LYS A 212 -17.62 0.71 -1.74
CA LYS A 212 -17.91 -0.41 -2.65
C LYS A 212 -18.72 -1.53 -1.98
N PHE A 213 -18.82 -1.52 -0.67
CA PHE A 213 -19.46 -2.57 0.11
C PHE A 213 -20.46 -1.96 1.09
N SER A 214 -21.56 -2.67 1.36
CA SER A 214 -22.62 -2.22 2.26
C SER A 214 -22.21 -2.21 3.74
N ASP A 215 -21.19 -3.01 4.09
CA ASP A 215 -20.78 -3.22 5.48
C ASP A 215 -19.35 -2.72 5.70
N CYS A 216 -19.03 -2.43 6.98
CA CYS A 216 -17.69 -2.05 7.37
C CYS A 216 -16.73 -3.22 7.14
N ASN A 217 -15.78 -3.05 6.23
CA ASN A 217 -14.78 -4.07 5.95
C ASN A 217 -13.63 -4.00 6.92
N ASN A 218 -13.05 -5.17 7.19
CA ASN A 218 -11.85 -5.28 7.99
C ASN A 218 -10.74 -6.03 7.23
N TYR A 219 -9.50 -5.67 7.55
CA TYR A 219 -8.28 -6.19 6.96
C TYR A 219 -7.30 -6.55 8.06
N CYS A 220 -6.79 -7.78 8.04
CA CYS A 220 -5.89 -8.30 9.06
C CYS A 220 -4.45 -8.32 8.58
N PHE A 221 -3.53 -7.87 9.44
CA PHE A 221 -2.10 -7.81 9.18
C PHE A 221 -1.37 -8.55 10.30
N ASN A 222 -0.78 -9.68 9.98
CA ASN A 222 0.02 -10.45 10.93
C ASN A 222 1.29 -9.69 11.29
N LYS A 223 1.69 -9.78 12.56
CA LYS A 223 3.02 -9.39 13.01
C LYS A 223 4.02 -10.40 12.44
N GLN A 224 4.97 -9.93 11.68
CA GLN A 224 6.11 -10.72 11.21
C GLN A 224 7.17 -10.80 12.28
#